data_b2161b82080237778a206782a3e30796
#
_entry.id   b2161b82080237778a206782a3e30796
#
_cell.length_a   1.000
_cell.length_b   1.000
_cell.length_c   1.000
_cell.angle_alpha   90.00
_cell.angle_beta   90.00
_cell.angle_gamma   90.00
#
_symmetry.space_group_name_H-M   'P 1'
#
loop_
_entity.id
_entity.type
_entity.pdbx_description
1 polymer ?
#
loop_
_entity_poly.entity_id
_entity_poly.type
_entity_poly.pdbx_seq_one_letter_code
_entity_poly.pdbx_strand_id
1 'polypeptide(L)'
;MTTPADAAMPAAGPWHSGWQGGWLRGATRLDSPNHGTRPVAAASAVDLIVVHSISLPPGEYGTGAVQQLFTNTLDWDAHPYYQGIRGLQVSAHFFIERSGAVWQFVDCDLRAWHAGQSSYRGRSQCNDDSIGIELEGLEGGPFEPTQYQALARLCQDIQQRYPIAHIAGHEHIAPGRKQDPGPGFDWARLQAALQWPAHRFPATVRPLFPAQH
;
A
#
# COMPACT_ATOMS: atom_id res chain seq x y z
N MET A 1 38.78 1.51 2.77
CA MET A 1 37.54 0.83 3.17
C MET A 1 36.42 1.64 2.59
N THR A 2 35.90 1.23 1.44
CA THR A 2 34.79 1.87 0.74
C THR A 2 33.49 1.44 1.39
N THR A 3 32.73 2.39 1.90
CA THR A 3 31.37 2.21 2.45
C THR A 3 30.42 1.67 1.34
N PRO A 4 29.57 0.66 1.63
CA PRO A 4 28.61 0.14 0.68
C PRO A 4 27.31 0.99 0.71
N ALA A 5 27.37 2.23 0.24
CA ALA A 5 26.22 3.15 0.29
C ALA A 5 25.87 3.79 -1.06
N ASP A 6 26.29 3.22 -2.19
CA ASP A 6 26.05 3.82 -3.51
C ASP A 6 25.52 2.81 -4.55
N ALA A 7 24.63 1.91 -4.12
CA ALA A 7 23.80 1.21 -5.09
C ALA A 7 22.62 2.14 -5.45
N ALA A 8 22.78 2.92 -6.51
CA ALA A 8 21.71 3.71 -7.08
C ALA A 8 20.47 2.81 -7.30
N MET A 9 19.35 3.18 -6.66
CA MET A 9 18.08 2.47 -6.82
C MET A 9 17.71 2.43 -8.31
N PRO A 10 17.25 1.30 -8.85
CA PRO A 10 16.87 1.20 -10.26
C PRO A 10 15.73 2.19 -10.57
N ALA A 11 15.90 2.97 -11.64
CA ALA A 11 14.84 3.82 -12.15
C ALA A 11 13.61 2.97 -12.51
N ALA A 12 12.41 3.45 -12.18
CA ALA A 12 11.17 2.78 -12.55
C ALA A 12 11.10 2.60 -14.07
N GLY A 13 11.05 1.35 -14.51
CA GLY A 13 10.89 1.00 -15.92
C GLY A 13 9.47 1.32 -16.43
N PRO A 14 9.22 1.22 -17.75
CA PRO A 14 7.89 1.41 -18.29
C PRO A 14 6.92 0.38 -17.70
N TRP A 15 5.72 0.84 -17.33
CA TRP A 15 4.68 0.00 -16.76
C TRP A 15 4.22 -1.09 -17.75
N HIS A 16 4.32 -2.33 -17.36
CA HIS A 16 3.81 -3.47 -18.12
C HIS A 16 2.72 -4.17 -17.30
N SER A 17 1.49 -4.19 -17.81
CA SER A 17 0.42 -5.00 -17.23
C SER A 17 0.73 -6.49 -17.37
N GLY A 18 0.28 -7.28 -16.40
CA GLY A 18 0.42 -8.73 -16.40
C GLY A 18 1.08 -9.27 -15.15
N TRP A 19 0.79 -10.55 -14.87
CA TRP A 19 1.16 -11.22 -13.64
C TRP A 19 2.05 -12.44 -13.91
N GLN A 20 2.92 -12.74 -12.95
CA GLN A 20 3.67 -13.98 -12.84
C GLN A 20 3.49 -14.52 -11.41
N GLY A 21 2.60 -15.51 -11.22
CA GLY A 21 2.09 -15.78 -9.88
C GLY A 21 1.40 -14.54 -9.33
N GLY A 22 1.58 -14.21 -8.07
CA GLY A 22 1.10 -12.97 -7.46
C GLY A 22 2.01 -11.75 -7.65
N TRP A 23 3.00 -11.81 -8.57
CA TRP A 23 3.92 -10.71 -8.88
C TRP A 23 3.47 -9.96 -10.13
N LEU A 24 3.36 -8.62 -10.02
CA LEU A 24 3.02 -7.71 -11.12
C LEU A 24 4.28 -7.35 -11.92
N ARG A 25 4.27 -7.60 -13.23
CA ARG A 25 5.45 -7.38 -14.09
C ARG A 25 5.87 -5.91 -14.20
N GLY A 26 4.93 -4.98 -13.99
CA GLY A 26 5.19 -3.54 -14.07
C GLY A 26 5.78 -2.93 -12.80
N ALA A 27 5.82 -3.66 -11.69
CA ALA A 27 6.39 -3.21 -10.43
C ALA A 27 7.87 -3.61 -10.31
N THR A 28 8.66 -2.75 -9.67
CA THR A 28 10.02 -3.12 -9.26
C THR A 28 9.94 -4.09 -8.09
N ARG A 29 10.43 -5.30 -8.27
CA ARG A 29 10.40 -6.34 -7.24
C ARG A 29 11.54 -6.19 -6.24
N LEU A 30 11.20 -6.25 -4.94
CA LEU A 30 12.16 -6.30 -3.83
C LEU A 30 11.54 -7.15 -2.71
N ASP A 31 11.98 -8.39 -2.56
CA ASP A 31 11.31 -9.38 -1.70
C ASP A 31 11.45 -9.04 -0.21
N SER A 32 10.31 -8.92 0.49
CA SER A 32 10.24 -8.78 1.94
C SER A 32 10.16 -10.15 2.62
N PRO A 33 10.88 -10.39 3.72
CA PRO A 33 10.69 -11.59 4.55
C PRO A 33 9.44 -11.50 5.45
N ASN A 34 8.81 -10.32 5.56
CA ASN A 34 7.70 -10.04 6.49
C ASN A 34 6.34 -10.42 5.88
N HIS A 35 6.12 -11.69 5.65
CA HIS A 35 4.87 -12.23 5.11
C HIS A 35 4.56 -13.61 5.68
N GLY A 36 3.36 -14.10 5.40
CA GLY A 36 2.93 -15.45 5.72
C GLY A 36 1.98 -16.00 4.67
N THR A 37 1.56 -17.26 4.87
CA THR A 37 0.49 -17.85 4.05
C THR A 37 -0.86 -17.25 4.44
N ARG A 38 -1.75 -17.06 3.47
CA ARG A 38 -3.14 -16.71 3.76
C ARG A 38 -3.86 -17.93 4.35
N PRO A 39 -4.75 -17.76 5.36
CA PRO A 39 -5.62 -18.84 5.80
C PRO A 39 -6.44 -19.39 4.62
N VAL A 40 -6.67 -20.70 4.57
CA VAL A 40 -7.37 -21.37 3.45
C VAL A 40 -8.73 -20.74 3.17
N ALA A 41 -9.48 -20.39 4.22
CA ALA A 41 -10.79 -19.72 4.08
C ALA A 41 -10.69 -18.29 3.49
N ALA A 42 -9.56 -17.60 3.69
CA ALA A 42 -9.34 -16.25 3.20
C ALA A 42 -8.64 -16.21 1.85
N ALA A 43 -7.90 -17.25 1.47
CA ALA A 43 -7.16 -17.31 0.21
C ALA A 43 -8.05 -17.22 -1.04
N SER A 44 -9.32 -17.66 -0.92
CA SER A 44 -10.34 -17.56 -1.98
C SER A 44 -11.08 -16.22 -2.02
N ALA A 45 -10.81 -15.31 -1.09
CA ALA A 45 -11.57 -14.08 -0.88
C ALA A 45 -10.66 -12.87 -0.65
N VAL A 46 -9.58 -12.74 -1.43
CA VAL A 46 -8.80 -11.49 -1.46
C VAL A 46 -9.62 -10.44 -2.20
N ASP A 47 -10.47 -9.71 -1.48
CA ASP A 47 -11.49 -8.84 -2.03
C ASP A 47 -11.37 -7.37 -1.55
N LEU A 48 -10.36 -7.06 -0.72
CA LEU A 48 -10.12 -5.74 -0.17
C LEU A 48 -8.75 -5.19 -0.62
N ILE A 49 -8.71 -3.94 -1.03
CA ILE A 49 -7.49 -3.15 -1.12
C ILE A 49 -7.44 -2.21 0.08
N VAL A 50 -6.30 -2.17 0.78
CA VAL A 50 -6.06 -1.22 1.87
C VAL A 50 -4.98 -0.24 1.47
N VAL A 51 -5.35 1.05 1.47
CA VAL A 51 -4.44 2.16 1.17
C VAL A 51 -3.88 2.70 2.48
N HIS A 52 -2.58 2.89 2.49
CA HIS A 52 -1.80 3.42 3.61
C HIS A 52 -1.00 4.64 3.18
N SER A 53 -0.35 5.30 4.14
CA SER A 53 0.73 6.23 3.88
C SER A 53 1.91 5.99 4.82
N ILE A 54 3.10 6.09 4.28
CA ILE A 54 4.35 5.93 5.02
C ILE A 54 5.41 6.89 4.50
N SER A 55 6.20 7.44 5.42
CA SER A 55 7.48 8.10 5.13
C SER A 55 8.46 7.84 6.26
N LEU A 56 9.73 7.67 5.95
CA LEU A 56 10.78 7.37 6.92
C LEU A 56 12.04 8.20 6.65
N PRO A 57 12.42 9.10 7.58
CA PRO A 57 11.65 9.54 8.75
C PRO A 57 10.32 10.20 8.35
N PRO A 58 9.36 10.42 9.28
CA PRO A 58 8.09 11.07 8.95
C PRO A 58 8.27 12.42 8.26
N GLY A 59 7.67 12.56 7.06
CA GLY A 59 7.78 13.77 6.24
C GLY A 59 9.02 13.86 5.36
N GLU A 60 9.93 12.90 5.41
CA GLU A 60 11.06 12.78 4.49
C GLU A 60 10.77 11.74 3.41
N TYR A 61 11.09 12.07 2.16
CA TYR A 61 10.71 11.28 0.99
C TYR A 61 11.94 10.89 0.16
N GLY A 62 11.84 9.78 -0.59
CA GLY A 62 12.91 9.31 -1.48
C GLY A 62 14.17 8.83 -0.75
N THR A 63 14.09 8.54 0.54
CA THR A 63 15.23 8.15 1.37
C THR A 63 15.66 6.70 1.17
N GLY A 64 14.80 5.86 0.60
CA GLY A 64 14.99 4.40 0.53
C GLY A 64 14.74 3.68 1.87
N ALA A 65 14.43 4.40 2.95
CA ALA A 65 14.26 3.81 4.28
C ALA A 65 13.00 2.93 4.39
N VAL A 66 11.95 3.21 3.61
CA VAL A 66 10.75 2.36 3.56
C VAL A 66 11.09 0.99 2.99
N GLN A 67 11.85 0.96 1.91
CA GLN A 67 12.33 -0.29 1.29
C GLN A 67 13.21 -1.08 2.26
N GLN A 68 14.11 -0.40 2.98
CA GLN A 68 14.95 -1.00 3.99
C GLN A 68 14.16 -1.55 5.18
N LEU A 69 13.11 -0.82 5.64
CA LEU A 69 12.23 -1.30 6.70
C LEU A 69 11.53 -2.60 6.29
N PHE A 70 10.94 -2.62 5.10
CA PHE A 70 10.19 -3.79 4.61
C PHE A 70 11.07 -5.01 4.34
N THR A 71 12.37 -4.81 4.13
CA THR A 71 13.35 -5.89 3.93
C THR A 71 14.17 -6.21 5.18
N ASN A 72 13.88 -5.59 6.33
CA ASN A 72 14.61 -5.74 7.60
C ASN A 72 16.10 -5.35 7.51
N THR A 73 16.42 -4.40 6.63
CA THR A 73 17.78 -3.90 6.40
C THR A 73 17.97 -2.45 6.85
N LEU A 74 16.97 -1.86 7.51
CA LEU A 74 17.04 -0.49 8.00
C LEU A 74 18.14 -0.36 9.07
N ASP A 75 19.05 0.59 8.87
CA ASP A 75 20.01 0.97 9.89
C ASP A 75 19.30 1.78 10.99
N TRP A 76 19.03 1.11 12.10
CA TRP A 76 18.31 1.71 13.23
C TRP A 76 19.05 2.87 13.88
N ASP A 77 20.37 2.95 13.73
CA ASP A 77 21.21 3.98 14.34
C ASP A 77 21.41 5.20 13.42
N ALA A 78 20.97 5.11 12.16
CA ALA A 78 21.12 6.20 11.20
C ALA A 78 20.23 7.42 11.50
N HIS A 79 19.12 7.25 12.26
CA HIS A 79 18.24 8.36 12.62
C HIS A 79 17.52 8.09 13.97
N PRO A 80 17.32 9.13 14.84
CA PRO A 80 16.65 8.96 16.13
C PRO A 80 15.24 8.36 16.03
N TYR A 81 14.47 8.69 14.98
CA TYR A 81 13.17 8.10 14.74
C TYR A 81 13.23 6.58 14.54
N TYR A 82 14.26 6.09 13.83
CA TYR A 82 14.41 4.66 13.59
C TYR A 82 14.70 3.87 14.86
N GLN A 83 15.37 4.47 15.82
CA GLN A 83 15.58 3.85 17.15
C GLN A 83 14.24 3.60 17.86
N GLY A 84 13.25 4.50 17.70
CA GLY A 84 11.91 4.38 18.27
C GLY A 84 11.07 3.24 17.68
N ILE A 85 11.43 2.76 16.49
CA ILE A 85 10.76 1.66 15.79
C ILE A 85 11.67 0.42 15.64
N ARG A 86 12.79 0.38 16.37
CA ARG A 86 13.76 -0.72 16.31
C ARG A 86 13.11 -2.07 16.51
N GLY A 87 13.38 -2.99 15.58
CA GLY A 87 12.85 -4.35 15.59
C GLY A 87 11.43 -4.47 15.01
N LEU A 88 10.82 -3.39 14.53
CA LEU A 88 9.54 -3.45 13.84
C LEU A 88 9.67 -4.28 12.55
N GLN A 89 8.84 -5.31 12.41
CA GLN A 89 8.75 -6.15 11.23
C GLN A 89 7.38 -5.97 10.58
N VAL A 90 7.34 -5.25 9.48
CA VAL A 90 6.13 -4.95 8.70
C VAL A 90 6.45 -5.02 7.21
N SER A 91 5.43 -5.09 6.39
CA SER A 91 5.52 -5.01 4.95
C SER A 91 4.21 -4.50 4.36
N ALA A 92 4.20 -4.19 3.07
CA ALA A 92 2.99 -4.10 2.26
C ALA A 92 3.21 -4.94 1.00
N HIS A 93 2.15 -5.16 0.22
CA HIS A 93 2.32 -5.79 -1.07
C HIS A 93 2.99 -4.81 -2.04
N PHE A 94 2.53 -3.56 -2.03
CA PHE A 94 3.06 -2.50 -2.89
C PHE A 94 3.43 -1.24 -2.12
N PHE A 95 4.36 -0.49 -2.68
CA PHE A 95 4.72 0.86 -2.27
C PHE A 95 4.81 1.76 -3.50
N ILE A 96 4.17 2.93 -3.46
CA ILE A 96 4.17 3.91 -4.53
C ILE A 96 4.89 5.17 -4.06
N GLU A 97 6.05 5.43 -4.63
CA GLU A 97 6.82 6.64 -4.36
C GLU A 97 6.08 7.90 -4.87
N ARG A 98 6.49 9.08 -4.41
CA ARG A 98 5.94 10.36 -4.88
C ARG A 98 6.11 10.56 -6.40
N SER A 99 7.13 9.98 -6.99
CA SER A 99 7.37 9.94 -8.43
C SER A 99 6.31 9.14 -9.21
N GLY A 100 5.54 8.28 -8.52
CA GLY A 100 4.65 7.29 -9.11
C GLY A 100 5.34 5.95 -9.41
N ALA A 101 6.62 5.80 -9.07
CA ALA A 101 7.31 4.51 -9.18
C ALA A 101 6.68 3.49 -8.22
N VAL A 102 6.47 2.26 -8.72
CA VAL A 102 5.79 1.19 -7.98
C VAL A 102 6.76 0.08 -7.64
N TRP A 103 6.85 -0.24 -6.36
CA TRP A 103 7.58 -1.36 -5.80
C TRP A 103 6.61 -2.46 -5.38
N GLN A 104 7.01 -3.72 -5.51
CA GLN A 104 6.29 -4.86 -4.93
C GLN A 104 7.23 -5.67 -4.03
N PHE A 105 6.78 -5.89 -2.78
CA PHE A 105 7.55 -6.56 -1.73
C PHE A 105 7.06 -7.95 -1.40
N VAL A 106 5.77 -8.21 -1.57
CA VAL A 106 5.15 -9.49 -1.23
C VAL A 106 4.31 -9.96 -2.41
N ASP A 107 4.39 -11.25 -2.70
CA ASP A 107 3.49 -11.92 -3.64
C ASP A 107 2.04 -11.73 -3.18
N CYS A 108 1.14 -11.28 -4.06
CA CYS A 108 -0.25 -11.01 -3.67
C CYS A 108 -1.04 -12.26 -3.28
N ASP A 109 -0.58 -13.46 -3.63
CA ASP A 109 -1.14 -14.73 -3.17
C ASP A 109 -0.73 -15.03 -1.71
N LEU A 110 0.24 -14.30 -1.15
CA LEU A 110 0.67 -14.34 0.25
C LEU A 110 0.06 -13.20 1.06
N ARG A 111 0.27 -13.25 2.36
CA ARG A 111 -0.24 -12.32 3.36
C ARG A 111 0.87 -11.37 3.80
N ALA A 112 0.86 -10.14 3.33
CA ALA A 112 1.74 -9.09 3.85
C ALA A 112 1.30 -8.62 5.26
N TRP A 113 2.21 -7.98 6.01
CA TRP A 113 1.96 -7.54 7.39
C TRP A 113 1.80 -6.01 7.44
N HIS A 114 0.63 -5.50 6.99
CA HIS A 114 0.35 -4.06 6.87
C HIS A 114 -0.79 -3.54 7.74
N ALA A 115 -1.78 -4.38 8.07
CA ALA A 115 -3.01 -3.91 8.73
C ALA A 115 -2.99 -4.03 10.26
N GLY A 116 -2.16 -4.94 10.82
CA GLY A 116 -2.14 -5.23 12.25
C GLY A 116 -3.51 -5.67 12.75
N GLN A 117 -3.87 -5.29 13.99
CA GLN A 117 -5.21 -5.52 14.52
C GLN A 117 -6.20 -4.63 13.77
N SER A 118 -7.11 -5.25 13.04
CA SER A 118 -8.00 -4.58 12.11
C SER A 118 -9.29 -5.34 11.90
N SER A 119 -10.32 -4.63 11.45
CA SER A 119 -11.59 -5.24 11.04
C SER A 119 -12.26 -4.42 9.96
N TYR A 120 -12.93 -5.08 9.02
CA TYR A 120 -13.69 -4.41 7.97
C TYR A 120 -14.92 -5.24 7.61
N ARG A 121 -16.11 -4.60 7.60
CA ARG A 121 -17.40 -5.23 7.25
C ARG A 121 -17.64 -6.57 7.97
N GLY A 122 -17.35 -6.61 9.27
CA GLY A 122 -17.59 -7.79 10.12
C GLY A 122 -16.51 -8.88 10.03
N ARG A 123 -15.47 -8.70 9.22
CA ARG A 123 -14.28 -9.57 9.19
C ARG A 123 -13.14 -8.92 9.97
N SER A 124 -12.44 -9.72 10.77
CA SER A 124 -11.23 -9.32 11.49
C SER A 124 -9.98 -9.75 10.71
N GLN A 125 -8.80 -9.24 11.12
CA GLN A 125 -7.50 -9.64 10.55
C GLN A 125 -7.39 -9.32 9.05
N CYS A 126 -7.61 -8.05 8.68
CA CYS A 126 -7.61 -7.63 7.27
C CYS A 126 -6.35 -7.97 6.47
N ASN A 127 -5.21 -8.30 7.11
CA ASN A 127 -4.07 -8.86 6.40
C ASN A 127 -4.42 -10.15 5.64
N ASP A 128 -5.40 -10.92 6.13
CA ASP A 128 -5.72 -12.24 5.59
C ASP A 128 -6.39 -12.17 4.23
N ASP A 129 -7.22 -11.14 3.99
CA ASP A 129 -8.10 -11.02 2.84
C ASP A 129 -7.90 -9.72 2.02
N SER A 130 -6.79 -9.01 2.25
CA SER A 130 -6.51 -7.76 1.56
C SER A 130 -5.16 -7.73 0.84
N ILE A 131 -5.03 -6.74 -0.06
CA ILE A 131 -3.79 -6.29 -0.66
C ILE A 131 -3.49 -4.90 -0.12
N GLY A 132 -2.39 -4.75 0.63
CA GLY A 132 -1.94 -3.47 1.18
C GLY A 132 -1.09 -2.70 0.19
N ILE A 133 -1.39 -1.41 0.01
CA ILE A 133 -0.66 -0.47 -0.84
C ILE A 133 -0.28 0.73 -0.01
N GLU A 134 1.01 0.95 0.15
CA GLU A 134 1.56 2.14 0.80
C GLU A 134 1.83 3.23 -0.22
N LEU A 135 1.45 4.46 0.09
CA LEU A 135 1.85 5.66 -0.64
C LEU A 135 2.94 6.39 0.13
N GLU A 136 4.01 6.79 -0.54
CA GLU A 136 5.01 7.65 0.09
C GLU A 136 4.38 9.00 0.45
N GLY A 137 4.19 9.24 1.74
CA GLY A 137 3.47 10.40 2.22
C GLY A 137 3.43 10.46 3.75
N LEU A 138 2.84 11.54 4.24
CA LEU A 138 2.60 11.78 5.66
C LEU A 138 1.10 11.94 5.88
N GLU A 139 0.57 11.36 6.94
CA GLU A 139 -0.83 11.52 7.37
C GLU A 139 -1.24 12.99 7.38
N GLY A 140 -2.36 13.30 6.70
CA GLY A 140 -2.87 14.68 6.59
C GLY A 140 -2.18 15.54 5.54
N GLY A 141 -1.06 15.10 4.98
CA GLY A 141 -0.38 15.77 3.86
C GLY A 141 -0.97 15.40 2.50
N PRO A 142 -0.69 16.21 1.45
CA PRO A 142 -1.15 15.92 0.10
C PRO A 142 -0.30 14.83 -0.57
N PHE A 143 -0.94 14.07 -1.46
CA PHE A 143 -0.29 13.10 -2.34
C PHE A 143 -0.16 13.65 -3.75
N GLU A 144 0.86 13.20 -4.48
CA GLU A 144 1.15 13.70 -5.81
C GLU A 144 0.17 13.17 -6.88
N PRO A 145 -0.10 13.94 -7.93
CA PRO A 145 -0.89 13.48 -9.07
C PRO A 145 -0.40 12.16 -9.68
N THR A 146 0.92 11.98 -9.74
CA THR A 146 1.58 10.75 -10.23
C THR A 146 1.27 9.54 -9.36
N GLN A 147 1.14 9.71 -8.04
CA GLN A 147 0.74 8.63 -7.13
C GLN A 147 -0.69 8.19 -7.37
N TYR A 148 -1.64 9.11 -7.57
CA TYR A 148 -3.03 8.76 -7.91
C TYR A 148 -3.14 8.02 -9.24
N GLN A 149 -2.36 8.42 -10.25
CA GLN A 149 -2.32 7.74 -11.54
C GLN A 149 -1.79 6.30 -11.39
N ALA A 150 -0.67 6.15 -10.67
CA ALA A 150 -0.07 4.85 -10.40
C ALA A 150 -1.00 3.96 -9.57
N LEU A 151 -1.62 4.51 -8.50
CA LEU A 151 -2.56 3.79 -7.65
C LEU A 151 -3.80 3.33 -8.41
N ALA A 152 -4.40 4.20 -9.22
CA ALA A 152 -5.57 3.83 -10.02
C ALA A 152 -5.24 2.69 -10.99
N ARG A 153 -4.11 2.78 -11.69
CA ARG A 153 -3.65 1.73 -12.60
C ARG A 153 -3.36 0.42 -11.87
N LEU A 154 -2.67 0.49 -10.74
CA LEU A 154 -2.38 -0.67 -9.90
C LEU A 154 -3.67 -1.35 -9.41
N CYS A 155 -4.66 -0.59 -8.94
CA CYS A 155 -5.97 -1.11 -8.54
C CYS A 155 -6.69 -1.81 -9.69
N GLN A 156 -6.62 -1.28 -10.91
CA GLN A 156 -7.20 -1.92 -12.10
C GLN A 156 -6.50 -3.25 -12.43
N ASP A 157 -5.16 -3.30 -12.38
CA ASP A 157 -4.41 -4.53 -12.62
C ASP A 157 -4.70 -5.58 -11.52
N ILE A 158 -4.79 -5.18 -10.25
CA ILE A 158 -5.17 -6.06 -9.15
C ILE A 158 -6.58 -6.63 -9.37
N GLN A 159 -7.56 -5.79 -9.74
CA GLN A 159 -8.94 -6.23 -9.99
C GLN A 159 -9.07 -7.23 -11.13
N GLN A 160 -8.17 -7.21 -12.13
CA GLN A 160 -8.17 -8.20 -13.21
C GLN A 160 -7.83 -9.61 -12.72
N ARG A 161 -7.09 -9.72 -11.61
CA ARG A 161 -6.64 -11.01 -11.06
C ARG A 161 -7.41 -11.43 -9.80
N TYR A 162 -7.77 -10.47 -8.94
CA TYR A 162 -8.42 -10.72 -7.65
C TYR A 162 -9.85 -10.17 -7.65
N PRO A 163 -10.82 -10.84 -7.00
CA PRO A 163 -12.22 -10.42 -6.98
C PRO A 163 -12.46 -9.20 -6.05
N ILE A 164 -11.71 -8.11 -6.28
CA ILE A 164 -11.76 -6.92 -5.42
C ILE A 164 -13.18 -6.36 -5.37
N ALA A 165 -13.76 -6.38 -4.18
CA ALA A 165 -15.09 -5.83 -3.90
C ALA A 165 -15.01 -4.45 -3.21
N HIS A 166 -13.92 -4.18 -2.47
CA HIS A 166 -13.79 -2.97 -1.67
C HIS A 166 -12.38 -2.38 -1.72
N ILE A 167 -12.30 -1.07 -1.47
CA ILE A 167 -11.08 -0.33 -1.18
C ILE A 167 -11.32 0.53 0.06
N ALA A 168 -10.35 0.57 0.98
CA ALA A 168 -10.45 1.32 2.23
C ALA A 168 -9.08 1.87 2.63
N GLY A 169 -9.03 2.89 3.49
CA GLY A 169 -7.82 3.33 4.17
C GLY A 169 -7.56 2.53 5.43
N HIS A 170 -6.35 2.55 5.95
CA HIS A 170 -6.02 1.95 7.24
C HIS A 170 -6.89 2.53 8.37
N GLU A 171 -7.18 3.83 8.33
CA GLU A 171 -8.09 4.51 9.25
C GLU A 171 -9.49 3.88 9.29
N HIS A 172 -9.96 3.33 8.17
CA HIS A 172 -11.30 2.72 8.07
C HIS A 172 -11.34 1.29 8.61
N ILE A 173 -10.22 0.57 8.59
CA ILE A 173 -10.12 -0.81 9.07
C ILE A 173 -9.59 -0.91 10.49
N ALA A 174 -9.02 0.18 11.02
CA ALA A 174 -8.48 0.26 12.39
C ALA A 174 -8.82 1.63 13.04
N PRO A 175 -10.12 1.99 13.10
CA PRO A 175 -10.53 3.30 13.60
C PRO A 175 -10.07 3.52 15.04
N GLY A 176 -9.61 4.75 15.34
CA GLY A 176 -9.05 5.11 16.65
C GLY A 176 -7.62 4.63 16.90
N ARG A 177 -7.09 3.71 16.12
CA ARG A 177 -5.71 3.21 16.21
C ARG A 177 -4.82 3.75 15.09
N LYS A 178 -5.38 3.95 13.90
CA LYS A 178 -4.68 4.40 12.70
C LYS A 178 -5.43 5.57 12.05
N GLN A 179 -4.68 6.41 11.36
CA GLN A 179 -5.22 7.61 10.70
C GLN A 179 -4.81 7.69 9.22
N ASP A 180 -3.91 6.81 8.78
CA ASP A 180 -3.41 6.77 7.40
C ASP A 180 -4.45 6.17 6.41
N PRO A 181 -4.53 6.65 5.16
CA PRO A 181 -3.73 7.72 4.56
C PRO A 181 -4.15 9.13 5.01
N GLY A 182 -5.26 9.28 5.76
CA GLY A 182 -5.69 10.51 6.40
C GLY A 182 -6.41 11.51 5.49
N PRO A 183 -6.80 12.67 6.03
CA PRO A 183 -7.65 13.64 5.35
C PRO A 183 -6.99 14.31 4.13
N GLY A 184 -5.67 14.19 3.96
CA GLY A 184 -4.97 14.66 2.77
C GLY A 184 -5.14 13.76 1.54
N PHE A 185 -5.70 12.55 1.72
CA PHE A 185 -5.95 11.64 0.62
C PHE A 185 -7.31 11.92 -0.05
N ASP A 186 -7.28 12.19 -1.35
CA ASP A 186 -8.48 12.52 -2.15
C ASP A 186 -9.15 11.25 -2.68
N TRP A 187 -10.05 10.68 -1.87
CA TRP A 187 -10.87 9.52 -2.25
C TRP A 187 -11.75 9.78 -3.47
N ALA A 188 -12.26 11.01 -3.65
CA ALA A 188 -13.11 11.35 -4.78
C ALA A 188 -12.33 11.31 -6.10
N ARG A 189 -11.09 11.79 -6.08
CA ARG A 189 -10.16 11.70 -7.20
C ARG A 189 -9.88 10.25 -7.59
N LEU A 190 -9.60 9.38 -6.61
CA LEU A 190 -9.36 7.96 -6.87
C LEU A 190 -10.61 7.29 -7.42
N GLN A 191 -11.78 7.57 -6.86
CA GLN A 191 -13.07 7.04 -7.36
C GLN A 191 -13.32 7.45 -8.81
N ALA A 192 -13.08 8.71 -9.16
CA ALA A 192 -13.23 9.21 -10.51
C ALA A 192 -12.28 8.49 -11.50
N ALA A 193 -11.03 8.27 -11.10
CA ALA A 193 -10.03 7.58 -11.92
C ALA A 193 -10.36 6.10 -12.14
N LEU A 194 -10.88 5.41 -11.11
CA LEU A 194 -11.25 3.99 -11.16
C LEU A 194 -12.59 3.74 -11.82
N GLN A 195 -13.51 4.72 -11.78
CA GLN A 195 -14.91 4.59 -12.20
C GLN A 195 -15.64 3.43 -11.48
N TRP A 196 -15.18 3.09 -10.27
CA TRP A 196 -15.82 2.06 -9.46
C TRP A 196 -17.06 2.60 -8.75
N PRO A 197 -18.10 1.75 -8.54
CA PRO A 197 -19.28 2.14 -7.80
C PRO A 197 -18.97 2.64 -6.40
N ALA A 198 -19.70 3.65 -5.93
CA ALA A 198 -19.46 4.30 -4.63
C ALA A 198 -19.46 3.30 -3.44
N HIS A 199 -20.26 2.23 -3.51
CA HIS A 199 -20.35 1.22 -2.44
C HIS A 199 -19.06 0.42 -2.22
N ARG A 200 -18.08 0.49 -3.16
CA ARG A 200 -16.76 -0.12 -3.01
C ARG A 200 -15.81 0.73 -2.16
N PHE A 201 -16.14 2.01 -1.97
CA PHE A 201 -15.33 2.96 -1.20
C PHE A 201 -15.86 3.10 0.24
N PRO A 202 -15.07 3.70 1.16
CA PRO A 202 -15.54 4.03 2.49
C PRO A 202 -16.78 4.93 2.45
N ALA A 203 -17.70 4.78 3.40
CA ALA A 203 -18.94 5.55 3.45
C ALA A 203 -18.74 7.07 3.60
N THR A 204 -17.55 7.51 3.99
CA THR A 204 -17.15 8.91 4.10
C THR A 204 -16.89 9.58 2.76
N VAL A 205 -16.72 8.80 1.69
CA VAL A 205 -16.52 9.34 0.33
C VAL A 205 -17.88 9.81 -0.18
N ARG A 206 -18.02 11.13 -0.34
CA ARG A 206 -19.24 11.68 -0.97
C ARG A 206 -19.29 11.23 -2.44
N PRO A 207 -20.43 10.72 -2.93
CA PRO A 207 -20.55 10.36 -4.34
C PRO A 207 -20.35 11.60 -5.22
N LEU A 208 -19.54 11.49 -6.26
CA LEU A 208 -19.28 12.57 -7.22
C LEU A 208 -20.53 12.97 -8.02
N PHE A 209 -21.52 12.09 -8.05
CA PHE A 209 -22.81 12.35 -8.70
C PHE A 209 -23.94 12.04 -7.72
N PRO A 210 -24.94 12.95 -7.55
CA PRO A 210 -26.17 12.60 -6.86
C PRO A 210 -26.83 11.45 -7.64
N ALA A 211 -27.36 10.47 -6.89
CA ALA A 211 -28.15 9.40 -7.50
C ALA A 211 -29.26 10.06 -8.34
N GLN A 212 -29.26 9.79 -9.64
CA GLN A 212 -30.39 10.17 -10.50
C GLN A 212 -31.57 9.29 -10.07
N HIS A 213 -32.57 9.92 -9.49
CA HIS A 213 -33.87 9.30 -9.17
C HIS A 213 -34.72 9.13 -10.42
#